data_b27c330c1d94f9c02d56623575b04b22
#
_entry.id   b27c330c1d94f9c02d56623575b04b22
#
_cell.length_a   1.000
_cell.length_b   1.000
_cell.length_c   1.000
_cell.angle_alpha   90.00
_cell.angle_beta   90.00
_cell.angle_gamma   90.00
#
_symmetry.space_group_name_H-M   'P 1'
#
loop_
_entity.id
_entity.type
_entity.pdbx_description
1 polymer ?
#
loop_
_entity_poly.entity_id
_entity_poly.type
_entity_poly.pdbx_seq_one_letter_code
_entity_poly.pdbx_strand_id
1 'polypeptide(L)'
;MINIVLYEPEIPENTGNIMRTCAGTNSRLHLIEPLGFVLDEKRIKRSGVNYIDKVEYKRYLDYEDFKKNNEGEYYYFTRYGTKSYDEIDFSDKNKNHYLIFGKESTGIPKEILHNNLDRCYRIPTS
;
A
#
# COMPACT_ATOMS: atom_id res chain seq x y z
N MET A 1 -2.16 7.27 -12.13
CA MET A 1 -1.05 6.52 -11.49
C MET A 1 -1.57 5.67 -10.35
N ILE A 2 -1.21 4.42 -10.37
CA ILE A 2 -1.57 3.48 -9.30
C ILE A 2 -0.49 3.53 -8.22
N ASN A 3 -0.93 3.69 -6.99
CA ASN A 3 -0.07 3.76 -5.81
C ASN A 3 -0.48 2.69 -4.82
N ILE A 4 0.46 1.88 -4.39
CA ILE A 4 0.24 0.87 -3.36
C ILE A 4 0.73 1.46 -2.04
N VAL A 5 -0.11 1.38 -1.02
CA VAL A 5 0.19 1.94 0.31
C VAL A 5 0.12 0.82 1.33
N LEU A 6 1.19 0.62 2.07
CA LEU A 6 1.25 -0.38 3.14
C LEU A 6 1.24 0.35 4.48
N TYR A 7 0.19 0.13 5.25
CA TYR A 7 0.01 0.72 6.57
C TYR A 7 0.73 -0.14 7.61
N GLU A 8 1.82 0.36 8.17
CA GLU A 8 2.62 -0.29 9.22
C GLU A 8 2.88 -1.77 8.92
N PRO A 9 3.48 -2.10 7.75
CA PRO A 9 3.70 -3.50 7.40
C PRO A 9 4.62 -4.20 8.39
N GLU A 10 4.32 -5.47 8.68
CA GLU A 10 5.01 -6.24 9.71
C GLU A 10 5.91 -7.33 9.15
N ILE A 11 5.60 -7.85 7.97
CA ILE A 11 6.29 -9.01 7.40
C ILE A 11 7.17 -8.56 6.22
N PRO A 12 8.51 -8.64 6.36
CA PRO A 12 9.42 -8.13 5.33
C PRO A 12 9.29 -8.84 3.99
N GLU A 13 9.01 -10.15 4.00
CA GLU A 13 8.84 -10.92 2.76
C GLU A 13 7.65 -10.41 1.95
N ASN A 14 6.55 -10.04 2.62
CA ASN A 14 5.37 -9.51 1.96
C ASN A 14 5.67 -8.15 1.32
N THR A 15 6.39 -7.30 2.03
CA THR A 15 6.81 -6.01 1.51
C THR A 15 7.73 -6.19 0.30
N GLY A 16 8.66 -7.12 0.37
CA GLY A 16 9.56 -7.45 -0.74
C GLY A 16 8.82 -7.92 -1.98
N ASN A 17 7.82 -8.79 -1.81
CA ASN A 17 7.00 -9.29 -2.90
C ASN A 17 6.18 -8.17 -3.55
N ILE A 18 5.66 -7.26 -2.74
CA ILE A 18 4.91 -6.12 -3.25
C ILE A 18 5.82 -5.16 -4.00
N MET A 19 7.04 -4.94 -3.53
CA MET A 19 8.04 -4.15 -4.25
C MET A 19 8.30 -4.72 -5.64
N ARG A 20 8.40 -6.05 -5.75
CA ARG A 20 8.59 -6.72 -7.03
C ARG A 20 7.40 -6.47 -7.96
N THR A 21 6.19 -6.56 -7.44
CA THR A 21 4.97 -6.30 -8.20
C THR A 21 4.93 -4.86 -8.67
N CYS A 22 5.28 -3.91 -7.82
CA CYS A 22 5.32 -2.49 -8.17
C CYS A 22 6.32 -2.23 -9.29
N ALA A 23 7.50 -2.85 -9.24
CA ALA A 23 8.50 -2.72 -10.29
C ALA A 23 7.97 -3.24 -11.64
N GLY A 24 7.28 -4.38 -11.62
CA GLY A 24 6.74 -4.99 -12.82
C GLY A 24 5.56 -4.24 -13.43
N THR A 25 4.80 -3.52 -12.61
CA THR A 25 3.60 -2.80 -13.05
C THR A 25 3.80 -1.28 -13.15
N ASN A 26 5.01 -0.80 -12.87
CA ASN A 26 5.30 0.64 -12.84
C ASN A 26 4.41 1.40 -11.86
N SER A 27 4.09 0.78 -10.74
CA SER A 27 3.31 1.39 -9.66
C SER A 27 4.26 1.99 -8.61
N ARG A 28 3.78 3.01 -7.89
CA ARG A 28 4.53 3.59 -6.79
C ARG A 28 4.18 2.89 -5.48
N LEU A 29 5.15 2.81 -4.59
CA LEU A 29 4.98 2.20 -3.28
C LEU A 29 5.15 3.24 -2.17
N HIS A 30 4.25 3.21 -1.20
CA HIS A 30 4.30 4.07 -0.02
C HIS A 30 4.27 3.20 1.23
N LEU A 31 5.16 3.48 2.16
CA LEU A 31 5.27 2.73 3.42
C LEU A 31 5.00 3.67 4.59
N ILE A 32 3.98 3.37 5.36
CA ILE A 32 3.64 4.17 6.55
C ILE A 32 4.27 3.51 7.79
N GLU A 33 5.12 4.26 8.47
CA GLU A 33 5.79 3.80 9.68
C GLU A 33 4.85 3.86 10.90
N PRO A 34 5.11 3.07 11.95
CA PRO A 34 6.31 2.24 12.12
C PRO A 34 6.23 0.95 11.30
N LEU A 35 7.39 0.52 10.80
CA LEU A 35 7.52 -0.79 10.17
C LEU A 35 7.83 -1.83 11.25
N GLY A 36 7.26 -3.01 11.14
CA GLY A 36 7.52 -4.11 12.07
C GLY A 36 8.85 -4.81 11.82
N PHE A 37 9.70 -4.23 10.99
CA PHE A 37 11.00 -4.78 10.63
C PHE A 37 11.92 -3.66 10.17
N VAL A 38 13.22 -3.97 10.06
CA VAL A 38 14.20 -3.03 9.48
C VAL A 38 14.23 -3.25 7.98
N LEU A 39 13.96 -2.19 7.23
CA LEU A 39 14.04 -2.24 5.77
C LEU A 39 15.51 -2.14 5.37
N ASP A 40 16.10 -3.29 5.02
CA ASP A 40 17.50 -3.38 4.65
C ASP A 40 17.63 -3.53 3.13
N GLU A 41 17.96 -2.43 2.47
CA GLU A 41 18.11 -2.38 1.02
C GLU A 41 19.21 -3.34 0.53
N LYS A 42 20.27 -3.53 1.33
CA LYS A 42 21.34 -4.46 0.98
C LYS A 42 20.85 -5.90 0.93
N ARG A 43 19.98 -6.29 1.87
CA ARG A 43 19.38 -7.63 1.88
C ARG A 43 18.49 -7.86 0.68
N ILE A 44 17.73 -6.86 0.31
CA ILE A 44 16.85 -6.94 -0.85
C ILE A 44 17.67 -7.11 -2.11
N LYS A 45 18.77 -6.36 -2.25
CA LYS A 45 19.70 -6.48 -3.38
C LYS A 45 20.38 -7.85 -3.44
N ARG A 46 20.71 -8.44 -2.27
CA ARG A 46 21.35 -9.75 -2.20
C ARG A 46 20.47 -10.89 -2.68
N SER A 47 19.15 -10.72 -2.67
CA SER A 47 18.26 -11.74 -3.16
C SER A 47 18.32 -11.90 -4.69
N GLY A 48 19.24 -11.21 -5.33
CA GLY A 48 19.47 -11.30 -6.78
C GLY A 48 18.48 -10.52 -7.60
N VAL A 49 17.74 -9.63 -6.96
CA VAL A 49 16.67 -8.91 -7.62
C VAL A 49 17.00 -7.43 -7.58
N ASN A 50 17.32 -6.87 -8.74
CA ASN A 50 17.69 -5.46 -8.87
C ASN A 50 16.47 -4.53 -8.97
N TYR A 51 15.28 -5.01 -8.62
CA TYR A 51 14.09 -4.21 -8.77
C TYR A 51 13.99 -3.06 -7.75
N ILE A 52 14.75 -3.10 -6.66
CA ILE A 52 14.73 -2.00 -5.70
C ILE A 52 15.24 -0.69 -6.33
N ASP A 53 16.13 -0.79 -7.31
CA ASP A 53 16.61 0.37 -8.06
C ASP A 53 15.56 0.89 -9.05
N LYS A 54 14.53 0.08 -9.33
CA LYS A 54 13.46 0.39 -10.28
C LYS A 54 12.16 0.76 -9.58
N VAL A 55 12.05 0.50 -8.29
CA VAL A 55 10.86 0.81 -7.51
C VAL A 55 11.03 2.17 -6.87
N GLU A 56 10.12 3.06 -7.20
CA GLU A 56 10.02 4.32 -6.51
C GLU A 56 9.19 4.09 -5.26
N TYR A 57 9.79 4.26 -4.09
CA TYR A 57 9.07 4.14 -2.83
C TYR A 57 9.40 5.27 -1.88
N LYS A 58 8.45 5.59 -1.02
CA LYS A 58 8.57 6.63 0.01
C LYS A 58 8.14 6.08 1.35
N ARG A 59 8.77 6.58 2.42
CA ARG A 59 8.41 6.28 3.80
C ARG A 59 7.78 7.51 4.44
N TYR A 60 6.79 7.30 5.28
CA TYR A 60 6.08 8.36 5.99
C TYR A 60 6.09 8.06 7.48
N LEU A 61 6.16 9.09 8.30
CA LEU A 61 6.23 8.95 9.75
C LEU A 61 4.96 8.32 10.33
N ASP A 62 3.82 8.61 9.73
CA ASP A 62 2.52 8.09 10.14
C ASP A 62 1.50 8.31 9.02
N TYR A 63 0.26 7.91 9.28
CA TYR A 63 -0.82 8.04 8.32
C TYR A 63 -1.13 9.51 7.98
N GLU A 64 -1.09 10.40 8.97
CA GLU A 64 -1.35 11.82 8.74
C GLU A 64 -0.30 12.46 7.84
N ASP A 65 0.97 12.09 8.03
CA ASP A 65 2.07 12.52 7.16
C ASP A 65 1.83 12.05 5.73
N PHE A 66 1.38 10.81 5.57
CA PHE A 66 1.05 10.26 4.25
C PHE A 66 -0.09 11.06 3.59
N LYS A 67 -1.19 11.27 4.30
CA LYS A 67 -2.36 12.00 3.77
C LYS A 67 -2.02 13.42 3.36
N LYS A 68 -1.22 14.07 4.17
CA LYS A 68 -0.81 15.47 3.95
C LYS A 68 -0.04 15.64 2.63
N ASN A 69 0.71 14.62 2.23
CA ASN A 69 1.61 14.70 1.09
C ASN A 69 1.07 14.03 -0.18
N ASN A 70 -0.11 13.43 -0.12
CA ASN A 70 -0.64 12.65 -1.24
C ASN A 70 -2.11 12.96 -1.48
N GLU A 71 -2.40 13.66 -2.54
CA GLU A 71 -3.76 13.99 -2.95
C GLU A 71 -4.23 13.02 -4.03
N GLY A 72 -5.45 12.51 -3.89
CA GLY A 72 -6.03 11.61 -4.86
C GLY A 72 -7.17 10.79 -4.28
N GLU A 73 -7.49 9.70 -4.97
CA GLU A 73 -8.55 8.79 -4.57
C GLU A 73 -7.99 7.67 -3.70
N TYR A 74 -8.54 7.51 -2.50
CA TYR A 74 -8.08 6.52 -1.53
C TYR A 74 -9.06 5.36 -1.48
N TYR A 75 -8.52 4.12 -1.52
CA TYR A 75 -9.28 2.89 -1.44
C TYR A 75 -8.70 2.05 -0.31
N TYR A 76 -9.52 1.72 0.69
CA TYR A 76 -9.07 1.00 1.89
C TYR A 76 -9.46 -0.46 1.76
N PHE A 77 -8.47 -1.33 1.71
CA PHE A 77 -8.69 -2.77 1.56
C PHE A 77 -8.72 -3.44 2.92
N THR A 78 -9.86 -4.03 3.23
CA THR A 78 -10.13 -4.63 4.53
C THR A 78 -11.11 -5.79 4.37
N ARG A 79 -11.00 -6.78 5.26
CA ARG A 79 -11.98 -7.88 5.28
C ARG A 79 -13.38 -7.41 5.67
N TYR A 80 -13.50 -6.22 6.23
CA TYR A 80 -14.78 -5.62 6.60
C TYR A 80 -15.37 -4.75 5.49
N GLY A 81 -14.74 -4.73 4.33
CA GLY A 81 -15.22 -3.94 3.20
C GLY A 81 -16.56 -4.44 2.67
N THR A 82 -17.44 -3.52 2.29
CA THR A 82 -18.76 -3.83 1.77
C THR A 82 -18.81 -3.88 0.25
N LYS A 83 -17.78 -3.33 -0.40
CA LYS A 83 -17.70 -3.27 -1.85
C LYS A 83 -16.65 -4.24 -2.36
N SER A 84 -16.85 -4.73 -3.59
CA SER A 84 -15.86 -5.57 -4.25
C SER A 84 -14.79 -4.69 -4.91
N TYR A 85 -13.54 -5.16 -4.90
CA TYR A 85 -12.42 -4.41 -5.48
C TYR A 85 -12.61 -4.14 -6.98
N ASP A 86 -13.33 -4.98 -7.69
CA ASP A 86 -13.57 -4.81 -9.13
C ASP A 86 -14.56 -3.69 -9.44
N GLU A 87 -15.19 -3.11 -8.42
CA GLU A 87 -16.03 -1.93 -8.58
C GLU A 87 -15.23 -0.63 -8.69
N ILE A 88 -13.92 -0.69 -8.45
CA ILE A 88 -13.06 0.50 -8.52
C ILE A 88 -12.77 0.85 -9.98
N ASP A 89 -13.00 2.11 -10.34
CA ASP A 89 -12.70 2.61 -11.66
C ASP A 89 -11.36 3.32 -11.66
N PHE A 90 -10.38 2.72 -12.33
CA PHE A 90 -9.04 3.27 -12.47
C PHE A 90 -8.80 3.96 -13.82
N SER A 91 -9.86 4.20 -14.58
CA SER A 91 -9.73 4.70 -15.96
C SER A 91 -9.24 6.14 -16.06
N ASP A 92 -9.45 6.95 -15.03
CA ASP A 92 -8.99 8.35 -15.04
C ASP A 92 -7.49 8.39 -14.73
N LYS A 93 -6.70 8.56 -15.80
CA LYS A 93 -5.24 8.58 -15.70
C LYS A 93 -4.68 9.89 -15.16
N ASN A 94 -5.52 10.90 -15.02
CA ASN A 94 -5.11 12.18 -14.44
C ASN A 94 -5.20 12.19 -12.92
N LYS A 95 -5.78 11.15 -12.33
CA LYS A 95 -5.89 10.99 -10.89
C LYS A 95 -4.86 10.00 -10.36
N ASN A 96 -4.42 10.25 -9.14
CA ASN A 96 -3.66 9.26 -8.38
C ASN A 96 -4.64 8.39 -7.60
N HIS A 97 -4.47 7.08 -7.71
CA HIS A 97 -5.26 6.10 -6.98
C HIS A 97 -4.38 5.43 -5.95
N TYR A 98 -4.80 5.47 -4.69
CA TYR A 98 -4.03 4.91 -3.57
C TYR A 98 -4.76 3.71 -3.01
N LEU A 99 -4.17 2.53 -3.17
CA LEU A 99 -4.70 1.27 -2.67
C LEU A 99 -4.02 0.98 -1.33
N ILE A 100 -4.76 1.13 -0.24
CA ILE A 100 -4.23 1.08 1.11
C ILE A 100 -4.51 -0.28 1.74
N PHE A 101 -3.45 -0.97 2.14
CA PHE A 101 -3.49 -2.28 2.78
C PHE A 101 -3.00 -2.14 4.21
N GLY A 102 -3.70 -2.79 5.15
CA GLY A 102 -3.34 -2.74 6.55
C GLY A 102 -2.22 -3.69 6.91
N LYS A 103 -1.76 -3.59 8.16
CA LYS A 103 -0.75 -4.51 8.67
C LYS A 103 -1.35 -5.93 8.77
N GLU A 104 -0.47 -6.92 8.65
CA GLU A 104 -0.88 -8.31 8.49
C GLU A 104 -1.67 -8.85 9.68
N SER A 105 -1.36 -8.40 10.90
CA SER A 105 -2.00 -8.91 12.12
C SER A 105 -3.39 -8.34 12.35
N THR A 106 -3.58 -7.03 12.20
CA THR A 106 -4.82 -6.34 12.60
C THR A 106 -5.49 -5.53 11.51
N GLY A 107 -4.84 -5.38 10.35
CA GLY A 107 -5.38 -4.60 9.25
C GLY A 107 -5.27 -3.11 9.48
N ILE A 108 -6.15 -2.36 8.82
CA ILE A 108 -6.24 -0.91 8.95
C ILE A 108 -6.99 -0.56 10.24
N PRO A 109 -6.53 0.44 11.01
CA PRO A 109 -7.23 0.84 12.24
C PRO A 109 -8.70 1.18 11.99
N LYS A 110 -9.55 0.78 12.94
CA LYS A 110 -11.01 0.99 12.83
C LYS A 110 -11.38 2.46 12.72
N GLU A 111 -10.63 3.35 13.36
CA GLU A 111 -10.85 4.79 13.26
C GLU A 111 -10.77 5.29 11.84
N ILE A 112 -9.76 4.82 11.11
CA ILE A 112 -9.56 5.20 9.71
C ILE A 112 -10.70 4.65 8.86
N LEU A 113 -11.08 3.39 9.07
CA LEU A 113 -12.18 2.76 8.33
C LEU A 113 -13.52 3.45 8.59
N HIS A 114 -13.81 3.81 9.84
CA HIS A 114 -15.05 4.47 10.21
C HIS A 114 -15.21 5.84 9.53
N ASN A 115 -14.11 6.53 9.32
CA ASN A 115 -14.14 7.83 8.64
C ASN A 115 -14.21 7.72 7.13
N ASN A 116 -14.15 6.49 6.58
CA ASN A 116 -14.07 6.26 5.14
C ASN A 116 -14.91 5.04 4.72
N LEU A 117 -16.08 4.86 5.33
CA LEU A 117 -16.91 3.65 5.12
C LEU A 117 -17.28 3.41 3.65
N ASP A 118 -17.52 4.46 2.91
CA ASP A 118 -17.86 4.38 1.48
C ASP A 118 -16.67 4.08 0.58
N ARG A 119 -15.46 4.03 1.14
CA ARG A 119 -14.22 3.76 0.41
C ARG A 119 -13.56 2.46 0.87
N CYS A 120 -14.30 1.60 1.54
CA CYS A 120 -13.78 0.32 2.04
C CYS A 120 -14.17 -0.82 1.11
N TYR A 121 -13.16 -1.56 0.66
CA TYR A 121 -13.30 -2.65 -0.30
C TYR A 121 -12.81 -3.95 0.31
N ARG A 122 -13.44 -5.06 -0.07
CA ARG A 122 -13.02 -6.38 0.40
C ARG A 122 -11.67 -6.76 -0.22
N ILE A 123 -10.81 -7.34 0.62
CA ILE A 123 -9.54 -7.89 0.15
C ILE A 123 -9.85 -9.08 -0.76
N PRO A 124 -9.27 -9.15 -1.98
CA PRO A 124 -9.45 -10.31 -2.81
C PRO A 124 -8.89 -11.55 -2.10
N THR A 125 -9.68 -12.61 -2.03
CA THR A 125 -9.25 -13.89 -1.46
C THR A 125 -9.13 -14.90 -2.58
N SER A 126 -8.03 -15.64 -2.54
CA SER A 126 -7.80 -16.74 -3.48
C SER A 126 -8.57 -17.98 -3.05
#